data_3ae34d59374b0367173d8fb10a19a3a9
#
_entry.id   3ae34d59374b0367173d8fb10a19a3a9
#
_cell.length_a   1.000
_cell.length_b   1.000
_cell.length_c   1.000
_cell.angle_alpha   90.00
_cell.angle_beta   90.00
_cell.angle_gamma   90.00
#
_symmetry.space_group_name_H-M   'P 1'
#
loop_
_entity.id
_entity.type
_entity.pdbx_description
1 polymer ?
#
loop_
_entity_poly.entity_id
_entity_poly.type
_entity_poly.pdbx_seq_one_letter_code
_entity_poly.pdbx_strand_id
1 'polypeptide(L)'
;YGAVIAADAGGDVIFDASWIRFWQQEYARRYGYEVPCRRIEIIQAAHPVPDAASLAASGRILEFVRGLTADDLVVCLISGGGSSLLVLPQEGLTLEDKQAVNRALLKSGASITEMNCVRRHLSAIKGGRLAAACHPAKVVTMLLSDVPGDNPMDIASGPTVGDSTTCADAADIIRRYVEGR
;
A
#
# COMPACT_ATOMS: atom_id res chain seq x y z
N TYR A 1 -8.33 7.84 -3.52
CA TYR A 1 -8.24 6.57 -2.78
C TYR A 1 -7.04 6.67 -1.87
N GLY A 2 -7.13 6.26 -0.61
CA GLY A 2 -6.06 6.40 0.35
C GLY A 2 -5.94 5.20 1.27
N ALA A 3 -4.73 4.94 1.73
CA ALA A 3 -4.46 4.01 2.81
C ALA A 3 -4.10 4.82 4.06
N VAL A 4 -4.65 4.44 5.19
CA VAL A 4 -4.34 5.04 6.48
C VAL A 4 -3.62 4.03 7.33
N ILE A 5 -2.52 4.42 7.89
CA ILE A 5 -1.77 3.53 8.76
C ILE A 5 -1.25 4.28 9.97
N ALA A 6 -1.53 3.72 11.12
CA ALA A 6 -0.94 3.88 12.43
C ALA A 6 -1.36 5.10 13.27
N ALA A 7 -1.58 4.78 14.52
CA ALA A 7 -1.47 5.72 15.62
C ALA A 7 -0.44 5.18 16.61
N ASP A 8 0.43 6.02 17.10
CA ASP A 8 1.24 5.72 18.27
C ASP A 8 0.47 6.03 19.57
N ALA A 9 1.06 5.74 20.72
CA ALA A 9 0.51 6.10 22.01
C ALA A 9 0.34 7.63 22.20
N GLY A 10 1.00 8.45 21.37
CA GLY A 10 0.84 9.90 21.26
C GLY A 10 -0.32 10.34 20.36
N GLY A 11 -0.91 9.42 19.61
CA GLY A 11 -2.06 9.68 18.75
C GLY A 11 -1.73 10.30 17.39
N ASP A 12 -0.56 10.03 16.84
CA ASP A 12 -0.21 10.45 15.48
C ASP A 12 -0.72 9.45 14.45
N VAL A 13 -1.28 9.96 13.35
CA VAL A 13 -1.87 9.17 12.29
C VAL A 13 -1.32 9.63 10.94
N ILE A 14 -0.90 8.66 10.10
CA ILE A 14 -0.42 8.91 8.74
C ILE A 14 -1.50 8.53 7.73
N PHE A 15 -1.85 9.44 6.83
CA PHE A 15 -2.83 9.23 5.77
C PHE A 15 -2.21 9.42 4.39
N ASP A 16 -2.61 8.59 3.43
CA ASP A 16 -2.42 8.90 2.02
C ASP A 16 -3.58 9.78 1.52
N ALA A 17 -3.22 10.86 0.85
CA ALA A 17 -4.04 12.07 0.80
C ALA A 17 -4.76 12.38 -0.52
N SER A 18 -4.68 11.57 -1.57
CA SER A 18 -5.36 11.96 -2.81
C SER A 18 -6.88 12.06 -2.62
N TRP A 19 -7.45 11.16 -1.83
CA TRP A 19 -8.87 11.14 -1.50
C TRP A 19 -9.25 12.11 -0.38
N ILE A 20 -8.39 12.27 0.62
CA ILE A 20 -8.61 13.19 1.73
C ILE A 20 -8.56 14.64 1.23
N ARG A 21 -7.63 14.98 0.32
CA ARG A 21 -7.61 16.31 -0.28
C ARG A 21 -8.86 16.60 -1.11
N PHE A 22 -9.37 15.62 -1.86
CA PHE A 22 -10.65 15.76 -2.54
C PHE A 22 -11.76 16.09 -1.54
N TRP A 23 -11.87 15.33 -0.45
CA TRP A 23 -12.87 15.57 0.59
C TRP A 23 -12.59 16.82 1.41
N GLN A 24 -11.33 17.14 1.69
CA GLN A 24 -10.98 18.40 2.35
C GLN A 24 -11.33 19.60 1.48
N GLN A 25 -11.00 19.56 0.18
CA GLN A 25 -11.36 20.63 -0.76
C GLN A 25 -12.88 20.70 -0.94
N GLU A 26 -13.56 19.58 -1.08
CA GLU A 26 -15.01 19.54 -1.20
C GLU A 26 -15.70 19.98 0.10
N TYR A 27 -15.13 19.61 1.25
CA TYR A 27 -15.62 20.05 2.55
C TYR A 27 -15.35 21.54 2.80
N ALA A 28 -14.14 22.02 2.47
CA ALA A 28 -13.79 23.43 2.52
C ALA A 28 -14.66 24.26 1.57
N ARG A 29 -14.89 23.77 0.36
CA ARG A 29 -15.80 24.38 -0.62
C ARG A 29 -17.24 24.44 -0.12
N ARG A 30 -17.70 23.39 0.56
CA ARG A 30 -19.10 23.22 0.99
C ARG A 30 -19.39 23.95 2.31
N TYR A 31 -18.43 24.00 3.20
CA TYR A 31 -18.58 24.53 4.57
C TYR A 31 -17.67 25.72 4.89
N GLY A 32 -16.80 26.11 3.96
CA GLY A 32 -16.00 27.34 4.06
C GLY A 32 -14.82 27.29 5.01
N TYR A 33 -14.32 26.11 5.40
CA TYR A 33 -13.14 25.98 6.24
C TYR A 33 -12.27 24.77 5.90
N GLU A 34 -10.96 24.93 6.03
CA GLU A 34 -9.99 23.84 6.02
C GLU A 34 -9.80 23.34 7.44
N VAL A 35 -9.86 22.02 7.64
CA VAL A 35 -9.55 21.40 8.92
C VAL A 35 -8.06 21.02 8.91
N PRO A 36 -7.17 21.78 9.57
CA PRO A 36 -5.78 21.39 9.69
C PRO A 36 -5.67 20.16 10.60
N CYS A 37 -5.14 19.09 10.08
CA CYS A 37 -4.85 17.89 10.85
C CYS A 37 -3.59 18.12 11.69
N ARG A 38 -3.73 18.27 13.00
CA ARG A 38 -2.60 18.51 13.91
C ARG A 38 -1.79 17.24 14.24
N ARG A 39 -2.40 16.06 14.07
CA ARG A 39 -1.84 14.75 14.43
C ARG A 39 -1.82 13.77 13.26
N ILE A 40 -2.09 14.25 12.05
CA ILE A 40 -2.16 13.43 10.85
C ILE A 40 -1.17 13.99 9.86
N GLU A 41 -0.17 13.21 9.49
CA GLU A 41 0.71 13.49 8.37
C GLU A 41 0.02 13.06 7.08
N ILE A 42 -0.18 14.00 6.17
CA ILE A 42 -0.81 13.74 4.88
C ILE A 42 0.25 13.80 3.79
N ILE A 43 0.48 12.66 3.12
CA ILE A 43 1.41 12.57 2.00
C ILE A 43 0.60 12.32 0.73
N GLN A 44 0.80 13.16 -0.28
CA GLN A 44 0.18 13.01 -1.59
C GLN A 44 1.09 12.28 -2.53
N ALA A 45 0.50 11.31 -3.25
CA ALA A 45 1.22 10.52 -4.23
C ALA A 45 0.39 10.30 -5.49
N ALA A 46 1.04 9.96 -6.59
CA ALA A 46 0.39 9.77 -7.88
C ALA A 46 -0.36 8.44 -7.95
N HIS A 47 -1.49 8.46 -8.67
CA HIS A 47 -2.30 7.30 -8.98
C HIS A 47 -2.78 7.40 -10.44
N PRO A 48 -2.80 6.34 -11.25
CA PRO A 48 -2.54 4.92 -10.91
C PRO A 48 -1.07 4.49 -11.00
N VAL A 49 -0.17 5.34 -11.42
CA VAL A 49 1.26 5.03 -11.55
C VAL A 49 1.98 5.59 -10.34
N PRO A 50 2.65 4.76 -9.53
CA PRO A 50 3.38 5.23 -8.36
C PRO A 50 4.55 6.13 -8.76
N ASP A 51 4.83 7.11 -7.92
CA ASP A 51 5.91 8.09 -8.07
C ASP A 51 6.87 8.09 -6.87
N ALA A 52 7.80 9.04 -6.86
CA ALA A 52 8.74 9.20 -5.75
C ALA A 52 8.04 9.53 -4.42
N ALA A 53 6.88 10.21 -4.47
CA ALA A 53 6.10 10.51 -3.27
C ALA A 53 5.46 9.23 -2.69
N SER A 54 4.98 8.31 -3.55
CA SER A 54 4.50 6.99 -3.14
C SER A 54 5.60 6.18 -2.43
N LEU A 55 6.83 6.25 -2.97
CA LEU A 55 7.99 5.59 -2.38
C LEU A 55 8.34 6.19 -1.00
N ALA A 56 8.41 7.50 -0.91
CA ALA A 56 8.70 8.22 0.33
C ALA A 56 7.63 7.95 1.40
N ALA A 57 6.34 8.00 1.03
CA ALA A 57 5.23 7.69 1.92
C ALA A 57 5.32 6.27 2.48
N SER A 58 5.61 5.29 1.62
CA SER A 58 5.75 3.89 2.05
C SER A 58 6.94 3.68 2.98
N GLY A 59 8.07 4.34 2.73
CA GLY A 59 9.22 4.35 3.62
C GLY A 59 8.88 4.98 4.97
N ARG A 60 8.20 6.13 4.96
CA ARG A 60 7.75 6.84 6.16
C ARG A 60 6.81 5.99 7.02
N ILE A 61 5.92 5.22 6.39
CA ILE A 61 5.05 4.28 7.10
C ILE A 61 5.86 3.20 7.83
N LEU A 62 6.86 2.60 7.17
CA LEU A 62 7.70 1.59 7.83
C LEU A 62 8.57 2.18 8.94
N GLU A 63 9.04 3.41 8.80
CA GLU A 63 9.75 4.12 9.87
C GLU A 63 8.85 4.36 11.07
N PHE A 64 7.61 4.78 10.81
CA PHE A 64 6.63 5.08 11.85
C PHE A 64 6.27 3.86 12.72
N VAL A 65 6.20 2.68 12.12
CA VAL A 65 5.88 1.44 12.86
C VAL A 65 7.11 0.77 13.51
N ARG A 66 8.30 1.34 13.33
CA ARG A 66 9.50 0.82 14.00
C ARG A 66 9.47 1.14 15.48
N GLY A 67 9.82 0.15 16.28
CA GLY A 67 9.95 0.32 17.73
C GLY A 67 8.64 0.30 18.49
N LEU A 68 7.54 -0.06 17.85
CA LEU A 68 6.29 -0.33 18.53
C LEU A 68 6.43 -1.48 19.53
N THR A 69 5.62 -1.44 20.58
CA THR A 69 5.60 -2.41 21.68
C THR A 69 4.32 -3.24 21.66
N ALA A 70 4.22 -4.24 22.52
CA ALA A 70 3.00 -5.04 22.66
C ALA A 70 1.81 -4.24 23.24
N ASP A 71 2.07 -3.07 23.81
CA ASP A 71 1.04 -2.17 24.35
C ASP A 71 0.45 -1.23 23.30
N ASP A 72 1.10 -1.19 22.10
CA ASP A 72 0.64 -0.35 20.98
C ASP A 72 -0.44 -1.05 20.16
N LEU A 73 -1.29 -0.22 19.54
CA LEU A 73 -2.31 -0.65 18.58
C LEU A 73 -2.13 0.08 17.27
N VAL A 74 -1.93 -0.67 16.19
CA VAL A 74 -1.93 -0.15 14.82
C VAL A 74 -3.30 -0.36 14.20
N VAL A 75 -3.93 0.71 13.74
CA VAL A 75 -5.18 0.66 12.99
C VAL A 75 -4.90 1.01 11.53
N CYS A 76 -5.04 0.03 10.64
CA CYS A 76 -4.89 0.19 9.20
C CYS A 76 -6.24 0.38 8.55
N LEU A 77 -6.47 1.55 7.93
CA LEU A 77 -7.67 1.83 7.14
C LEU A 77 -7.28 1.84 5.67
N ILE A 78 -7.71 0.83 4.92
CA ILE A 78 -7.27 0.61 3.53
C ILE A 78 -8.48 0.65 2.61
N SER A 79 -8.39 1.43 1.54
CA SER A 79 -9.40 1.50 0.49
C SER A 79 -8.79 1.26 -0.89
N GLY A 80 -9.60 1.34 -1.97
CA GLY A 80 -9.13 1.21 -3.34
C GLY A 80 -7.98 2.15 -3.70
N GLY A 81 -7.16 1.77 -4.67
CA GLY A 81 -5.97 2.52 -5.09
C GLY A 81 -4.69 2.23 -4.31
N GLY A 82 -4.79 1.62 -3.13
CA GLY A 82 -3.65 1.31 -2.26
C GLY A 82 -2.55 0.46 -2.93
N SER A 83 -2.88 -0.31 -3.95
CA SER A 83 -1.88 -1.08 -4.72
C SER A 83 -0.85 -0.20 -5.44
N SER A 84 -1.25 1.01 -5.86
CA SER A 84 -0.35 1.97 -6.52
C SER A 84 0.29 2.92 -5.52
N LEU A 85 -0.47 3.39 -4.55
CA LEU A 85 -0.02 4.39 -3.58
C LEU A 85 0.99 3.82 -2.59
N LEU A 86 0.78 2.58 -2.13
CA LEU A 86 1.69 1.89 -1.23
C LEU A 86 2.74 1.13 -2.05
N VAL A 87 3.87 1.76 -2.33
CA VAL A 87 4.96 1.18 -3.11
C VAL A 87 6.28 1.27 -2.37
N LEU A 88 6.88 0.12 -2.10
CA LEU A 88 8.25 0.02 -1.61
C LEU A 88 8.89 -1.20 -2.28
N PRO A 89 9.91 -1.01 -3.13
CA PRO A 89 10.64 -2.11 -3.73
C PRO A 89 11.34 -2.98 -2.67
N GLN A 90 11.54 -4.26 -2.96
CA GLN A 90 12.46 -5.10 -2.22
C GLN A 90 13.89 -4.58 -2.38
N GLU A 91 14.75 -4.93 -1.45
CA GLU A 91 16.17 -4.63 -1.52
C GLU A 91 16.78 -5.10 -2.86
N GLY A 92 17.56 -4.24 -3.49
CA GLY A 92 18.15 -4.50 -4.80
C GLY A 92 17.25 -4.16 -6.00
N LEU A 93 16.00 -3.73 -5.76
CA LEU A 93 15.08 -3.29 -6.81
C LEU A 93 14.82 -1.78 -6.71
N THR A 94 14.61 -1.17 -7.87
CA THR A 94 14.22 0.24 -7.97
C THR A 94 12.70 0.40 -8.17
N LEU A 95 12.21 1.63 -8.06
CA LEU A 95 10.82 1.97 -8.41
C LEU A 95 10.60 1.75 -9.92
N GLU A 96 11.59 2.09 -10.73
CA GLU A 96 11.58 1.92 -12.18
C GLU A 96 11.45 0.45 -12.58
N ASP A 97 12.15 -0.46 -11.90
CA ASP A 97 12.02 -1.91 -12.12
C ASP A 97 10.60 -2.38 -11.85
N LYS A 98 10.01 -1.98 -10.73
CA LYS A 98 8.62 -2.31 -10.40
C LYS A 98 7.63 -1.75 -11.41
N GLN A 99 7.83 -0.51 -11.85
CA GLN A 99 7.01 0.10 -12.90
C GLN A 99 7.15 -0.63 -14.23
N ALA A 100 8.38 -1.05 -14.61
CA ALA A 100 8.64 -1.78 -15.84
C ALA A 100 7.93 -3.15 -15.84
N VAL A 101 8.08 -3.92 -14.77
CA VAL A 101 7.39 -5.21 -14.59
C VAL A 101 5.87 -5.03 -14.60
N ASN A 102 5.35 -4.05 -13.90
CA ASN A 102 3.90 -3.78 -13.87
C ASN A 102 3.35 -3.44 -15.26
N ARG A 103 4.07 -2.59 -16.03
CA ARG A 103 3.69 -2.27 -17.42
C ARG A 103 3.72 -3.50 -18.33
N ALA A 104 4.71 -4.36 -18.16
CA ALA A 104 4.83 -5.59 -18.94
C ALA A 104 3.65 -6.54 -18.64
N LEU A 105 3.34 -6.75 -17.36
CA LEU A 105 2.22 -7.59 -16.93
C LEU A 105 0.87 -7.06 -17.43
N LEU A 106 0.62 -5.75 -17.34
CA LEU A 106 -0.61 -5.13 -17.85
C LEU A 106 -0.81 -5.37 -19.36
N LYS A 107 0.29 -5.40 -20.14
CA LYS A 107 0.26 -5.64 -21.58
C LYS A 107 0.21 -7.13 -21.96
N SER A 108 0.49 -8.01 -21.02
CA SER A 108 0.65 -9.44 -21.29
C SER A 108 -0.66 -10.23 -21.29
N GLY A 109 -1.72 -9.70 -20.70
CA GLY A 109 -2.95 -10.43 -20.46
C GLY A 109 -2.91 -11.30 -19.20
N ALA A 110 -1.91 -11.13 -18.32
CA ALA A 110 -1.89 -11.79 -17.04
C ALA A 110 -3.15 -11.40 -16.21
N SER A 111 -3.69 -12.37 -15.49
CA SER A 111 -4.82 -12.13 -14.60
C SER A 111 -4.45 -11.18 -13.45
N ILE A 112 -5.44 -10.53 -12.84
CA ILE A 112 -5.20 -9.64 -11.69
C ILE A 112 -4.55 -10.39 -10.52
N THR A 113 -4.91 -11.65 -10.31
CA THR A 113 -4.34 -12.50 -9.27
C THR A 113 -2.85 -12.77 -9.52
N GLU A 114 -2.47 -13.09 -10.76
CA GLU A 114 -1.07 -13.26 -11.15
C GLU A 114 -0.27 -11.96 -11.02
N MET A 115 -0.84 -10.84 -11.49
CA MET A 115 -0.21 -9.52 -11.31
C MET A 115 0.00 -9.18 -9.83
N ASN A 116 -0.99 -9.47 -8.97
CA ASN A 116 -0.88 -9.21 -7.55
C ASN A 116 0.13 -10.13 -6.87
N CYS A 117 0.26 -11.39 -7.29
CA CYS A 117 1.33 -12.29 -6.84
C CYS A 117 2.70 -11.64 -7.08
N VAL A 118 3.00 -11.23 -8.30
CA VAL A 118 4.27 -10.56 -8.62
C VAL A 118 4.45 -9.26 -7.83
N ARG A 119 3.41 -8.42 -7.75
CA ARG A 119 3.46 -7.15 -7.00
C ARG A 119 3.81 -7.35 -5.53
N ARG A 120 3.28 -8.40 -4.89
CA ARG A 120 3.58 -8.73 -3.49
C ARG A 120 5.04 -9.15 -3.33
N HIS A 121 5.53 -10.04 -4.19
CA HIS A 121 6.90 -10.56 -4.09
C HIS A 121 7.99 -9.54 -4.44
N LEU A 122 7.70 -8.52 -5.26
CA LEU A 122 8.61 -7.41 -5.52
C LEU A 122 8.49 -6.27 -4.50
N SER A 123 7.78 -6.45 -3.39
CA SER A 123 7.48 -5.37 -2.45
C SER A 123 8.00 -5.66 -1.04
N ALA A 124 8.61 -4.67 -0.41
CA ALA A 124 9.04 -4.72 0.99
C ALA A 124 7.90 -4.40 2.00
N ILE A 125 6.70 -4.03 1.53
CA ILE A 125 5.61 -3.60 2.41
C ILE A 125 4.31 -4.40 2.20
N LYS A 126 4.12 -5.04 1.03
CA LYS A 126 2.92 -5.83 0.69
C LYS A 126 3.04 -7.29 1.16
N GLY A 127 1.95 -8.08 1.00
CA GLY A 127 1.95 -9.50 1.32
C GLY A 127 2.24 -9.76 2.80
N GLY A 128 1.59 -9.02 3.71
CA GLY A 128 1.73 -9.16 5.16
C GLY A 128 2.96 -8.49 5.77
N ARG A 129 3.86 -7.93 4.96
CA ARG A 129 5.14 -7.38 5.47
C ARG A 129 4.95 -6.15 6.34
N LEU A 130 3.92 -5.34 6.09
CA LEU A 130 3.59 -4.23 6.98
C LEU A 130 3.14 -4.72 8.35
N ALA A 131 2.25 -5.72 8.42
CA ALA A 131 1.85 -6.28 9.70
C ALA A 131 3.04 -6.92 10.44
N ALA A 132 3.94 -7.57 9.71
CA ALA A 132 5.18 -8.10 10.30
C ALA A 132 6.08 -6.98 10.86
N ALA A 133 6.15 -5.84 10.17
CA ALA A 133 6.93 -4.68 10.64
C ALA A 133 6.30 -4.02 11.89
N CYS A 134 5.01 -4.16 12.09
CA CYS A 134 4.32 -3.66 13.29
C CYS A 134 4.56 -4.53 14.54
N HIS A 135 5.07 -5.76 14.38
CA HIS A 135 5.26 -6.65 15.52
C HIS A 135 6.22 -6.02 16.55
N PRO A 136 5.93 -6.09 17.89
CA PRO A 136 4.89 -6.90 18.55
C PRO A 136 3.54 -6.18 18.78
N ALA A 137 3.32 -5.01 18.20
CA ALA A 137 2.06 -4.29 18.33
C ALA A 137 0.88 -5.09 17.73
N LYS A 138 -0.31 -4.86 18.25
CA LYS A 138 -1.55 -5.40 17.68
C LYS A 138 -1.91 -4.64 16.42
N VAL A 139 -2.32 -5.36 15.37
CA VAL A 139 -2.75 -4.75 14.10
C VAL A 139 -4.22 -5.04 13.87
N VAL A 140 -5.01 -3.99 13.68
CA VAL A 140 -6.41 -4.07 13.25
C VAL A 140 -6.50 -3.45 11.86
N THR A 141 -7.02 -4.19 10.90
CA THR A 141 -7.17 -3.70 9.51
C THR A 141 -8.64 -3.64 9.15
N MET A 142 -9.07 -2.47 8.69
CA MET A 142 -10.38 -2.25 8.09
C MET A 142 -10.18 -1.99 6.60
N LEU A 143 -10.90 -2.76 5.76
CA LEU A 143 -10.77 -2.73 4.31
C LEU A 143 -12.06 -2.24 3.69
N LEU A 144 -11.96 -1.27 2.78
CA LEU A 144 -13.03 -0.88 1.87
C LEU A 144 -12.70 -1.47 0.50
N SER A 145 -13.39 -2.55 0.13
CA SER A 145 -13.06 -3.30 -1.08
C SER A 145 -13.70 -2.69 -2.32
N ASP A 146 -12.92 -2.59 -3.38
CA ASP A 146 -13.34 -2.35 -4.76
C ASP A 146 -12.98 -3.56 -5.67
N VAL A 147 -12.59 -4.68 -5.05
CA VAL A 147 -12.14 -5.91 -5.72
C VAL A 147 -13.27 -6.94 -5.72
N PRO A 148 -13.65 -7.53 -6.86
CA PRO A 148 -14.62 -8.62 -6.90
C PRO A 148 -14.22 -9.79 -6.00
N GLY A 149 -15.14 -10.22 -5.13
CA GLY A 149 -14.93 -11.31 -4.18
C GLY A 149 -14.27 -10.92 -2.86
N ASP A 150 -13.96 -9.63 -2.66
CA ASP A 150 -13.49 -9.05 -1.40
C ASP A 150 -12.30 -9.78 -0.74
N ASN A 151 -11.45 -10.42 -1.55
CA ASN A 151 -10.29 -11.11 -1.04
C ASN A 151 -9.28 -10.12 -0.42
N PRO A 152 -9.03 -10.18 0.89
CA PRO A 152 -8.14 -9.23 1.58
C PRO A 152 -6.70 -9.22 1.04
N MET A 153 -6.23 -10.32 0.44
CA MET A 153 -4.90 -10.41 -0.17
C MET A 153 -4.77 -9.55 -1.44
N ASP A 154 -5.88 -9.24 -2.11
CA ASP A 154 -5.89 -8.48 -3.35
C ASP A 154 -6.15 -6.98 -3.12
N ILE A 155 -6.81 -6.63 -2.02
CA ILE A 155 -7.04 -5.22 -1.63
C ILE A 155 -5.70 -4.60 -1.25
N ALA A 156 -5.27 -3.56 -1.97
CA ALA A 156 -3.95 -2.93 -1.86
C ALA A 156 -2.76 -3.91 -1.97
N SER A 157 -2.99 -5.13 -2.50
CA SER A 157 -2.06 -6.25 -2.53
C SER A 157 -1.64 -6.73 -1.12
N GLY A 158 -2.58 -6.71 -0.16
CA GLY A 158 -2.48 -7.33 1.15
C GLY A 158 -1.33 -6.86 2.03
N PRO A 159 -1.17 -5.59 2.37
CA PRO A 159 -0.03 -5.14 3.20
C PRO A 159 -0.04 -5.75 4.60
N THR A 160 -1.21 -6.05 5.13
CA THR A 160 -1.40 -6.62 6.48
C THR A 160 -1.91 -8.07 6.47
N VAL A 161 -2.02 -8.68 5.29
CA VAL A 161 -2.51 -10.06 5.12
C VAL A 161 -1.40 -10.92 4.57
N GLY A 162 -1.16 -12.08 5.18
CA GLY A 162 -0.11 -13.01 4.74
C GLY A 162 -0.34 -13.49 3.31
N ASP A 163 0.75 -13.66 2.58
CA ASP A 163 0.75 -14.15 1.20
C ASP A 163 0.83 -15.68 1.19
N SER A 164 -0.10 -16.32 0.53
CA SER A 164 -0.10 -17.79 0.33
C SER A 164 0.71 -18.20 -0.89
N THR A 165 1.18 -17.26 -1.72
CA THR A 165 2.00 -17.51 -2.89
C THR A 165 3.50 -17.45 -2.56
N THR A 166 4.34 -18.03 -3.41
CA THR A 166 5.79 -18.13 -3.21
C THR A 166 6.57 -17.28 -4.22
N CYS A 167 7.85 -17.04 -3.92
CA CYS A 167 8.76 -16.39 -4.89
C CYS A 167 8.87 -17.22 -6.20
N ALA A 168 8.74 -18.55 -6.12
CA ALA A 168 8.74 -19.41 -7.30
C ALA A 168 7.52 -19.13 -8.19
N ASP A 169 6.33 -18.98 -7.59
CA ASP A 169 5.11 -18.63 -8.33
C ASP A 169 5.27 -17.28 -9.04
N ALA A 170 5.80 -16.28 -8.36
CA ALA A 170 6.05 -14.97 -8.95
C ALA A 170 7.08 -15.02 -10.10
N ALA A 171 8.15 -15.81 -9.93
CA ALA A 171 9.17 -16.01 -10.97
C ALA A 171 8.59 -16.73 -12.19
N ASP A 172 7.73 -17.73 -12.00
CA ASP A 172 7.05 -18.45 -13.08
C ASP A 172 6.11 -17.53 -13.87
N ILE A 173 5.42 -16.64 -13.21
CA ILE A 173 4.57 -15.63 -13.85
C ILE A 173 5.43 -14.67 -14.67
N ILE A 174 6.54 -14.17 -14.14
CA ILE A 174 7.45 -13.27 -14.86
C ILE A 174 8.00 -13.98 -16.10
N ARG A 175 8.48 -15.22 -15.98
CA ARG A 175 8.98 -16.00 -17.13
C ARG A 175 7.93 -16.16 -18.22
N ARG A 176 6.69 -16.49 -17.86
CA ARG A 176 5.59 -16.68 -18.81
C ARG A 176 5.20 -15.41 -19.55
N TYR A 177 5.13 -14.31 -18.88
CA TYR A 177 4.49 -13.11 -19.38
C TYR A 177 5.44 -11.97 -19.73
N VAL A 178 6.66 -11.96 -19.20
CA VAL A 178 7.63 -10.88 -19.38
C VAL A 178 8.83 -11.33 -20.22
N GLU A 179 9.40 -12.50 -19.94
CA GLU A 179 10.60 -13.02 -20.63
C GLU A 179 10.28 -13.86 -21.87
N GLY A 180 9.10 -14.43 -21.95
CA GLY A 180 8.68 -15.32 -23.05
C GLY A 180 8.24 -14.61 -24.34
N ARG A 181 8.63 -13.33 -24.54
CA ARG A 181 8.29 -12.53 -25.73
C ARG A 181 9.49 -12.20 -26.59
#